data_8001c432e014bf6307b24ce9edf97ee8
#
_entry.id   8001c432e014bf6307b24ce9edf97ee8
#
_cell.length_a   1.000
_cell.length_b   1.000
_cell.length_c   1.000
_cell.angle_alpha   90.00
_cell.angle_beta   90.00
_cell.angle_gamma   90.00
#
_symmetry.space_group_name_H-M   'P 1'
#
loop_
_entity.id
_entity.type
_entity.pdbx_description
1 polymer ?
#
loop_
_entity_poly.entity_id
_entity_poly.type
_entity_poly.pdbx_seq_one_letter_code
_entity_poly.pdbx_strand_id
1 'polypeptide(L)'
;MKEYDNELSDLVAQLNRAAPSNKATARASQSTASLDELLAFAGGRGASDVVLIVGAPAVLRVNGTLAPTSGPPLDAEDVRSLMLPLLEPSQLEELQKKRSIDLGFVRERVGRFRVNIHHQRGTLAASIRLLPTQIPSLDSLHLPATLGKLAERRQGLVLVTGPTGCGKTSTLAALIDIVNSRRAAHVVTIEDPVEYQHENRSAIIEQIEVGRDTPDFAVTLRSIMRQTPDVILVGEMRDAETMATALTAAETGHLVLSTLHTNDAVQAVARILDSFPAANQPQIRQQISLALAAVIAQQLVPGIDGVSRWPATEIMIATDGIRALIRKGDDHQLRSQISVGKADGMMTMEQSLAELVRANRIDRDTALAHCFRTEDLKRYLG
;
A
#
# COMPACT_ATOMS: atom_id res chain seq x y z
N MET A 1 2.49 15.33 56.46
CA MET A 1 2.85 15.61 55.05
C MET A 1 4.38 15.84 54.85
N LYS A 2 5.09 16.45 55.78
CA LYS A 2 6.55 16.62 55.65
C LYS A 2 7.41 15.38 56.00
N GLU A 3 6.88 14.41 56.76
CA GLU A 3 7.61 13.17 57.08
C GLU A 3 7.59 12.18 55.91
N TYR A 4 6.52 12.10 55.14
CA TYR A 4 6.43 11.22 53.96
C TYR A 4 7.36 11.62 52.80
N ASP A 5 7.61 12.92 52.63
CA ASP A 5 8.50 13.43 51.56
C ASP A 5 10.01 13.11 51.91
N ASN A 6 10.36 13.07 53.21
CA ASN A 6 11.70 12.69 53.61
C ASN A 6 11.97 11.19 53.46
N GLU A 7 11.01 10.31 53.79
CA GLU A 7 11.16 8.86 53.61
C GLU A 7 11.26 8.48 52.12
N LEU A 8 10.48 9.15 51.22
CA LEU A 8 10.59 8.92 49.80
C LEU A 8 11.94 9.38 49.24
N SER A 9 12.46 10.51 49.70
CA SER A 9 13.80 11.00 49.30
C SER A 9 14.93 10.08 49.75
N ASP A 10 14.82 9.52 50.96
CA ASP A 10 15.81 8.59 51.49
C ASP A 10 15.74 7.22 50.79
N LEU A 11 14.53 6.76 50.43
CA LEU A 11 14.35 5.52 49.63
C LEU A 11 14.92 5.65 48.22
N VAL A 12 14.73 6.79 47.57
CA VAL A 12 15.31 7.09 46.25
C VAL A 12 16.83 7.20 46.34
N ALA A 13 17.37 7.79 47.42
CA ALA A 13 18.82 7.86 47.64
C ALA A 13 19.43 6.48 47.95
N GLN A 14 18.72 5.58 48.64
CA GLN A 14 19.15 4.20 48.85
C GLN A 14 19.10 3.36 47.56
N LEU A 15 18.09 3.50 46.75
CA LEU A 15 17.98 2.85 45.43
C LEU A 15 19.11 3.29 44.48
N ASN A 16 19.46 4.57 44.48
CA ASN A 16 20.56 5.09 43.69
C ASN A 16 21.96 4.68 44.22
N ARG A 17 22.09 4.32 45.51
CA ARG A 17 23.32 3.77 46.09
C ARG A 17 23.47 2.25 45.92
N ALA A 18 22.35 1.55 45.72
CA ALA A 18 22.33 0.11 45.46
C ALA A 18 22.50 -0.26 43.97
N ALA A 19 22.53 0.72 43.08
CA ALA A 19 22.89 0.46 41.70
C ALA A 19 24.39 0.11 41.65
N PRO A 20 24.79 -1.09 41.17
CA PRO A 20 26.21 -1.43 41.07
C PRO A 20 26.87 -0.40 40.15
N SER A 21 27.94 0.22 40.62
CA SER A 21 28.82 1.06 39.82
C SER A 21 29.34 0.21 38.67
N ASN A 22 28.70 0.28 37.54
CA ASN A 22 29.19 -0.35 36.33
C ASN A 22 30.48 0.38 35.94
N LYS A 23 31.63 -0.20 36.35
CA LYS A 23 32.91 0.10 35.74
C LYS A 23 32.69 0.06 34.24
N ALA A 24 32.91 1.16 33.57
CA ALA A 24 33.08 1.24 32.14
C ALA A 24 34.23 0.29 31.75
N THR A 25 33.94 -0.99 31.65
CA THR A 25 34.76 -1.89 30.84
C THR A 25 34.67 -1.36 29.43
N ALA A 26 35.81 -0.89 28.94
CA ALA A 26 35.97 -0.57 27.52
C ALA A 26 35.40 -1.74 26.72
N ARG A 27 34.19 -1.55 26.17
CA ARG A 27 33.65 -2.43 25.14
C ARG A 27 34.62 -2.31 23.98
N ALA A 28 35.36 -3.41 23.72
CA ALA A 28 35.98 -3.60 22.42
C ALA A 28 34.86 -3.31 21.43
N SER A 29 35.08 -2.38 20.51
CA SER A 29 34.16 -1.97 19.48
C SER A 29 33.76 -3.20 18.65
N GLN A 30 32.70 -3.89 19.08
CA GLN A 30 31.91 -4.69 18.16
C GLN A 30 31.19 -3.65 17.30
N SER A 31 31.75 -3.41 16.12
CA SER A 31 31.21 -2.45 15.14
C SER A 31 29.73 -2.80 14.94
N THR A 32 28.88 -1.89 15.31
CA THR A 32 27.47 -1.94 14.91
C THR A 32 27.48 -2.08 13.39
N ALA A 33 26.83 -3.12 12.84
CA ALA A 33 26.79 -3.32 11.40
C ALA A 33 26.33 -2.01 10.74
N SER A 34 26.96 -1.63 9.65
CA SER A 34 26.53 -0.43 8.91
C SER A 34 25.08 -0.56 8.52
N LEU A 35 24.39 0.56 8.32
CA LEU A 35 23.00 0.53 7.85
C LEU A 35 22.86 -0.31 6.57
N ASP A 36 23.80 -0.19 5.65
CA ASP A 36 23.79 -0.90 4.38
C ASP A 36 23.93 -2.42 4.54
N GLU A 37 24.79 -2.87 5.48
CA GLU A 37 24.94 -4.30 5.83
C GLU A 37 23.66 -4.85 6.46
N LEU A 38 23.04 -4.08 7.36
CA LEU A 38 21.77 -4.46 8.00
C LEU A 38 20.64 -4.58 6.97
N LEU A 39 20.54 -3.61 6.05
CA LEU A 39 19.52 -3.61 5.02
C LEU A 39 19.73 -4.73 3.98
N ALA A 40 20.98 -4.99 3.59
CA ALA A 40 21.33 -6.11 2.73
C ALA A 40 20.99 -7.47 3.38
N PHE A 41 21.31 -7.60 4.67
CA PHE A 41 20.94 -8.79 5.45
C PHE A 41 19.42 -8.97 5.55
N ALA A 42 18.67 -7.89 5.81
CA ALA A 42 17.23 -7.92 5.86
C ALA A 42 16.63 -8.33 4.50
N GLY A 43 17.13 -7.76 3.40
CA GLY A 43 16.71 -8.11 2.03
C GLY A 43 16.99 -9.58 1.70
N GLY A 44 18.18 -10.09 2.03
CA GLY A 44 18.56 -11.50 1.85
C GLY A 44 17.69 -12.49 2.65
N ARG A 45 17.02 -12.02 3.72
CA ARG A 45 16.06 -12.80 4.53
C ARG A 45 14.62 -12.65 4.07
N GLY A 46 14.33 -11.87 3.04
CA GLY A 46 12.97 -11.57 2.60
C GLY A 46 12.17 -10.77 3.63
N ALA A 47 12.85 -9.94 4.44
CA ALA A 47 12.17 -9.09 5.40
C ALA A 47 11.40 -7.97 4.68
N SER A 48 10.20 -7.69 5.16
CA SER A 48 9.40 -6.54 4.68
C SER A 48 9.77 -5.25 5.41
N ASP A 49 10.14 -5.35 6.69
CA ASP A 49 10.45 -4.19 7.53
C ASP A 49 11.63 -4.49 8.47
N VAL A 50 12.37 -3.43 8.83
CA VAL A 50 13.38 -3.41 9.88
C VAL A 50 12.96 -2.39 10.94
N VAL A 51 12.96 -2.78 12.21
CA VAL A 51 12.63 -1.90 13.34
C VAL A 51 13.86 -1.71 14.20
N LEU A 52 14.23 -0.45 14.46
CA LEU A 52 15.35 -0.05 15.28
C LEU A 52 14.84 0.73 16.49
N ILE A 53 15.05 0.18 17.68
CA ILE A 53 14.70 0.83 18.95
C ILE A 53 15.81 0.60 19.98
N VAL A 54 16.00 1.57 20.86
CA VAL A 54 16.96 1.47 21.96
C VAL A 54 16.55 0.36 22.92
N GLY A 55 17.52 -0.46 23.33
CA GLY A 55 17.34 -1.56 24.28
C GLY A 55 16.99 -2.91 23.63
N ALA A 56 16.84 -2.97 22.31
CA ALA A 56 16.65 -4.22 21.57
C ALA A 56 17.67 -4.32 20.42
N PRO A 57 18.03 -5.54 19.98
CA PRO A 57 18.73 -5.71 18.70
C PRO A 57 17.84 -5.22 17.56
N ALA A 58 18.39 -5.02 16.36
CA ALA A 58 17.60 -4.76 15.19
C ALA A 58 16.58 -5.91 14.99
N VAL A 59 15.33 -5.57 14.71
CA VAL A 59 14.23 -6.55 14.56
C VAL A 59 13.76 -6.55 13.12
N LEU A 60 13.69 -7.72 12.50
CA LEU A 60 13.18 -7.91 11.15
C LEU A 60 11.73 -8.36 11.20
N ARG A 61 10.92 -7.94 10.23
CA ARG A 61 9.61 -8.54 9.97
C ARG A 61 9.71 -9.46 8.77
N VAL A 62 9.62 -10.76 9.00
CA VAL A 62 9.69 -11.78 7.96
C VAL A 62 8.36 -12.55 7.96
N ASN A 63 7.68 -12.61 6.82
CA ASN A 63 6.35 -13.23 6.69
C ASN A 63 5.32 -12.75 7.73
N GLY A 64 5.38 -11.44 8.06
CA GLY A 64 4.49 -10.82 9.06
C GLY A 64 4.94 -10.99 10.52
N THR A 65 5.88 -11.88 10.82
CA THR A 65 6.37 -12.16 12.18
C THR A 65 7.62 -11.35 12.49
N LEU A 66 7.72 -10.82 13.71
CA LEU A 66 8.91 -10.11 14.19
C LEU A 66 9.97 -11.12 14.66
N ALA A 67 11.19 -10.99 14.13
CA ALA A 67 12.35 -11.81 14.46
C ALA A 67 13.54 -10.90 14.81
N PRO A 68 14.05 -10.92 16.05
CA PRO A 68 15.25 -10.17 16.41
C PRO A 68 16.47 -10.76 15.70
N THR A 69 17.41 -9.89 15.34
CA THR A 69 18.72 -10.32 14.84
C THR A 69 19.60 -10.82 15.99
N SER A 70 20.69 -11.52 15.67
CA SER A 70 21.67 -12.01 16.66
C SER A 70 22.64 -10.91 17.16
N GLY A 71 22.47 -9.65 16.71
CA GLY A 71 23.29 -8.51 17.16
C GLY A 71 23.02 -8.11 18.61
N PRO A 72 23.88 -7.25 19.19
CA PRO A 72 23.66 -6.69 20.52
C PRO A 72 22.43 -5.74 20.52
N PRO A 73 21.83 -5.48 21.71
CA PRO A 73 20.86 -4.42 21.85
C PRO A 73 21.45 -3.07 21.46
N LEU A 74 20.72 -2.30 20.63
CA LEU A 74 21.11 -0.97 20.20
C LEU A 74 21.04 0.02 21.37
N ASP A 75 22.00 0.91 21.45
CA ASP A 75 21.92 2.06 22.34
C ASP A 75 21.42 3.32 21.61
N ALA A 76 21.35 4.46 22.32
CA ALA A 76 20.82 5.70 21.75
C ALA A 76 21.74 6.27 20.64
N GLU A 77 23.06 6.07 20.77
CA GLU A 77 24.04 6.54 19.79
C GLU A 77 24.04 5.65 18.54
N ASP A 78 23.86 4.34 18.71
CA ASP A 78 23.71 3.40 17.60
C ASP A 78 22.58 3.82 16.67
N VAL A 79 21.38 4.06 17.23
CA VAL A 79 20.22 4.48 16.43
C VAL A 79 20.44 5.85 15.78
N ARG A 80 21.05 6.80 16.50
CA ARG A 80 21.40 8.12 15.95
C ARG A 80 22.38 8.02 14.79
N SER A 81 23.46 7.28 14.97
CA SER A 81 24.50 7.12 13.95
C SER A 81 24.01 6.42 12.67
N LEU A 82 23.05 5.51 12.81
CA LEU A 82 22.42 4.85 11.67
C LEU A 82 21.41 5.76 10.92
N MET A 83 20.66 6.62 11.65
CA MET A 83 19.52 7.34 11.07
C MET A 83 19.82 8.78 10.69
N LEU A 84 20.59 9.53 11.50
CA LEU A 84 20.82 10.94 11.21
C LEU A 84 21.56 11.22 9.89
N PRO A 85 22.50 10.38 9.43
CA PRO A 85 23.12 10.58 8.12
C PRO A 85 22.20 10.46 6.92
N LEU A 86 20.95 9.99 7.11
CA LEU A 86 19.94 9.95 6.07
C LEU A 86 19.23 11.29 5.86
N LEU A 87 19.34 12.21 6.83
CA LEU A 87 18.56 13.44 6.88
C LEU A 87 19.35 14.63 6.33
N GLU A 88 18.71 15.41 5.49
CA GLU A 88 19.16 16.73 5.13
C GLU A 88 18.91 17.73 6.28
N PRO A 89 19.61 18.90 6.30
CA PRO A 89 19.44 19.89 7.38
C PRO A 89 17.98 20.31 7.63
N SER A 90 17.19 20.53 6.58
CA SER A 90 15.77 20.88 6.67
C SER A 90 14.91 19.76 7.28
N GLN A 91 15.23 18.51 6.94
CA GLN A 91 14.56 17.32 7.46
C GLN A 91 14.91 17.08 8.93
N LEU A 92 16.14 17.41 9.34
CA LEU A 92 16.54 17.35 10.73
C LEU A 92 15.76 18.38 11.58
N GLU A 93 15.58 19.59 11.09
CA GLU A 93 14.76 20.61 11.75
C GLU A 93 13.30 20.16 11.86
N GLU A 94 12.78 19.55 10.80
CA GLU A 94 11.41 18.99 10.80
C GLU A 94 11.26 17.88 11.85
N LEU A 95 12.21 16.93 11.92
CA LEU A 95 12.24 15.88 12.93
C LEU A 95 12.26 16.45 14.34
N GLN A 96 13.05 17.50 14.59
CA GLN A 96 13.10 18.16 15.90
C GLN A 96 11.77 18.82 16.25
N LYS A 97 11.09 19.44 15.29
CA LYS A 97 9.83 20.17 15.47
C LYS A 97 8.63 19.22 15.59
N LYS A 98 8.50 18.28 14.63
CA LYS A 98 7.34 17.37 14.52
C LYS A 98 7.51 16.08 15.33
N ARG A 99 8.72 15.78 15.79
CA ARG A 99 9.07 14.54 16.51
C ARG A 99 8.96 13.26 15.69
N SER A 100 8.66 13.38 14.41
CA SER A 100 8.61 12.28 13.44
C SER A 100 8.82 12.81 12.04
N ILE A 101 9.46 12.01 11.18
CA ILE A 101 9.63 12.31 9.76
C ILE A 101 9.56 11.00 8.95
N ASP A 102 8.92 11.07 7.79
CA ASP A 102 8.94 10.01 6.78
C ASP A 102 9.81 10.44 5.61
N LEU A 103 10.66 9.52 5.12
CA LEU A 103 11.46 9.76 3.92
C LEU A 103 11.73 8.47 3.16
N GLY A 104 11.91 8.60 1.84
CA GLY A 104 12.41 7.56 0.96
C GLY A 104 13.91 7.72 0.72
N PHE A 105 14.65 6.61 0.64
CA PHE A 105 16.06 6.65 0.26
C PHE A 105 16.45 5.41 -0.57
N VAL A 106 17.52 5.54 -1.32
CA VAL A 106 18.08 4.46 -2.15
C VAL A 106 19.48 4.13 -1.66
N ARG A 107 19.82 2.84 -1.66
CA ARG A 107 21.19 2.35 -1.49
C ARG A 107 21.55 1.51 -2.70
N GLU A 108 22.58 1.94 -3.43
CA GLU A 108 23.07 1.19 -4.58
C GLU A 108 23.35 -0.26 -4.22
N ARG A 109 22.91 -1.19 -5.08
CA ARG A 109 23.05 -2.65 -4.92
C ARG A 109 22.32 -3.27 -3.71
N VAL A 110 21.68 -2.47 -2.85
CA VAL A 110 20.92 -2.97 -1.69
C VAL A 110 19.43 -2.85 -1.94
N GLY A 111 18.96 -1.70 -2.40
CA GLY A 111 17.55 -1.49 -2.72
C GLY A 111 17.03 -0.10 -2.39
N ARG A 112 15.71 -0.01 -2.37
CA ARG A 112 14.94 1.20 -2.01
C ARG A 112 14.24 0.98 -0.69
N PHE A 113 14.15 2.04 0.09
CA PHE A 113 13.62 1.99 1.44
C PHE A 113 12.75 3.21 1.73
N ARG A 114 11.70 3.00 2.50
CA ARG A 114 10.97 4.05 3.20
C ARG A 114 11.28 3.94 4.68
N VAL A 115 11.62 5.03 5.33
CA VAL A 115 11.86 5.05 6.76
C VAL A 115 10.98 6.10 7.43
N ASN A 116 10.37 5.71 8.54
CA ASN A 116 9.82 6.63 9.53
C ASN A 116 10.81 6.71 10.69
N ILE A 117 11.38 7.90 10.93
CA ILE A 117 12.24 8.20 12.07
C ILE A 117 11.43 9.00 13.07
N HIS A 118 11.37 8.58 14.32
CA HIS A 118 10.56 9.22 15.35
C HIS A 118 11.20 9.17 16.73
N HIS A 119 10.69 10.02 17.61
CA HIS A 119 11.11 10.01 19.02
C HIS A 119 10.22 9.07 19.84
N GLN A 120 10.85 8.26 20.69
CA GLN A 120 10.20 7.46 21.71
C GLN A 120 11.01 7.47 23.00
N ARG A 121 10.38 7.71 24.17
CA ARG A 121 11.03 7.75 25.49
C ARG A 121 12.33 8.60 25.53
N GLY A 122 12.32 9.73 24.80
CA GLY A 122 13.48 10.64 24.74
C GLY A 122 14.61 10.22 23.79
N THR A 123 14.51 9.09 23.11
CA THR A 123 15.46 8.58 22.14
C THR A 123 14.87 8.51 20.74
N LEU A 124 15.71 8.33 19.71
CA LEU A 124 15.25 8.02 18.37
C LEU A 124 14.89 6.54 18.23
N ALA A 125 13.90 6.28 17.39
CA ALA A 125 13.54 4.97 16.87
C ALA A 125 13.29 5.08 15.36
N ALA A 126 13.37 3.97 14.64
CA ALA A 126 13.07 3.95 13.21
C ALA A 126 12.36 2.67 12.80
N SER A 127 11.44 2.83 11.84
CA SER A 127 10.80 1.72 11.12
C SER A 127 11.14 1.87 9.63
N ILE A 128 11.91 0.92 9.09
CA ILE A 128 12.38 0.95 7.72
C ILE A 128 11.64 -0.14 6.94
N ARG A 129 10.93 0.24 5.90
CA ARG A 129 10.27 -0.68 4.96
C ARG A 129 11.15 -0.90 3.75
N LEU A 130 11.36 -2.15 3.40
CA LEU A 130 12.04 -2.54 2.16
C LEU A 130 11.03 -2.43 1.01
N LEU A 131 11.36 -1.62 0.00
CA LEU A 131 10.52 -1.47 -1.19
C LEU A 131 10.96 -2.49 -2.25
N PRO A 132 10.02 -3.08 -2.99
CA PRO A 132 10.36 -4.06 -4.02
C PRO A 132 11.16 -3.40 -5.14
N THR A 133 12.15 -4.12 -5.65
CA THR A 133 13.01 -3.68 -6.78
C THR A 133 12.51 -4.17 -8.12
N GLN A 134 11.70 -5.23 -8.14
CA GLN A 134 11.15 -5.79 -9.37
C GLN A 134 9.65 -5.55 -9.45
N ILE A 135 9.19 -5.12 -10.62
CA ILE A 135 7.78 -4.95 -10.89
C ILE A 135 7.19 -6.35 -11.14
N PRO A 136 6.16 -6.76 -10.39
CA PRO A 136 5.54 -8.05 -10.58
C PRO A 136 4.69 -8.08 -11.86
N SER A 137 4.58 -9.25 -12.50
CA SER A 137 3.59 -9.48 -13.55
C SER A 137 2.24 -9.91 -12.95
N LEU A 138 1.14 -9.80 -13.71
CA LEU A 138 -0.16 -10.35 -13.29
C LEU A 138 -0.07 -11.84 -12.97
N ASP A 139 0.72 -12.60 -13.74
CA ASP A 139 0.94 -14.03 -13.53
C ASP A 139 1.67 -14.30 -12.21
N SER A 140 2.76 -13.60 -11.93
CA SER A 140 3.49 -13.74 -10.66
C SER A 140 2.66 -13.32 -9.44
N LEU A 141 1.68 -12.43 -9.64
CA LEU A 141 0.70 -12.06 -8.64
C LEU A 141 -0.49 -13.03 -8.56
N HIS A 142 -0.52 -14.07 -9.39
CA HIS A 142 -1.65 -15.01 -9.52
C HIS A 142 -3.00 -14.32 -9.80
N LEU A 143 -2.97 -13.21 -10.53
CA LEU A 143 -4.14 -12.48 -10.96
C LEU A 143 -4.59 -12.92 -12.35
N PRO A 144 -5.90 -12.84 -12.67
CA PRO A 144 -6.42 -13.21 -13.99
C PRO A 144 -5.74 -12.40 -15.10
N ALA A 145 -5.20 -13.10 -16.11
CA ALA A 145 -4.55 -12.46 -17.26
C ALA A 145 -5.49 -11.51 -18.03
N THR A 146 -6.80 -11.72 -17.91
CA THR A 146 -7.83 -10.86 -18.51
C THR A 146 -7.77 -9.41 -18.02
N LEU A 147 -7.23 -9.15 -16.83
CA LEU A 147 -7.00 -7.80 -16.32
C LEU A 147 -6.03 -6.99 -17.20
N GLY A 148 -5.13 -7.67 -17.91
CA GLY A 148 -4.23 -7.01 -18.87
C GLY A 148 -4.95 -6.22 -19.96
N LYS A 149 -6.17 -6.63 -20.34
CA LYS A 149 -7.00 -5.89 -21.30
C LYS A 149 -7.40 -4.50 -20.81
N LEU A 150 -7.40 -4.27 -19.49
CA LEU A 150 -7.68 -2.95 -18.92
C LEU A 150 -6.55 -1.96 -19.22
N ALA A 151 -5.30 -2.42 -19.27
CA ALA A 151 -4.15 -1.60 -19.64
C ALA A 151 -4.14 -1.22 -21.15
N GLU A 152 -4.87 -1.95 -21.99
CA GLU A 152 -4.99 -1.68 -23.41
C GLU A 152 -6.06 -0.61 -23.75
N ARG A 153 -6.89 -0.26 -22.76
CA ARG A 153 -7.92 0.78 -22.95
C ARG A 153 -7.27 2.14 -23.15
N ARG A 154 -7.90 2.95 -23.99
CA ARG A 154 -7.44 4.34 -24.23
C ARG A 154 -7.92 5.29 -23.15
N GLN A 155 -9.13 5.04 -22.59
CA GLN A 155 -9.76 5.92 -21.61
C GLN A 155 -10.62 5.11 -20.63
N GLY A 156 -10.96 5.73 -19.51
CA GLY A 156 -11.84 5.21 -18.49
C GLY A 156 -11.14 5.08 -17.14
N LEU A 157 -11.92 4.94 -16.07
CA LEU A 157 -11.45 4.79 -14.69
C LEU A 157 -11.39 3.31 -14.32
N VAL A 158 -10.23 2.82 -13.97
CA VAL A 158 -10.01 1.49 -13.38
C VAL A 158 -9.68 1.66 -11.91
N LEU A 159 -10.45 1.03 -11.04
CA LEU A 159 -10.26 1.06 -9.60
C LEU A 159 -9.75 -0.28 -9.10
N VAL A 160 -8.69 -0.26 -8.29
CA VAL A 160 -8.24 -1.41 -7.51
C VAL A 160 -8.56 -1.13 -6.04
N THR A 161 -9.39 -1.98 -5.43
CA THR A 161 -9.90 -1.74 -4.08
C THR A 161 -9.58 -2.91 -3.15
N GLY A 162 -9.70 -2.68 -1.85
CA GLY A 162 -9.45 -3.69 -0.81
C GLY A 162 -8.71 -3.13 0.39
N PRO A 163 -8.55 -3.93 1.45
CA PRO A 163 -7.86 -3.51 2.68
C PRO A 163 -6.40 -3.15 2.44
N THR A 164 -5.79 -2.50 3.42
CA THR A 164 -4.35 -2.22 3.39
C THR A 164 -3.55 -3.53 3.35
N GLY A 165 -2.52 -3.58 2.50
CA GLY A 165 -1.67 -4.77 2.37
C GLY A 165 -2.25 -5.89 1.49
N CYS A 166 -3.39 -5.68 0.80
CA CYS A 166 -3.96 -6.67 -0.12
C CYS A 166 -3.32 -6.69 -1.53
N GLY A 167 -2.30 -5.86 -1.79
CA GLY A 167 -1.54 -5.86 -3.04
C GLY A 167 -2.06 -4.91 -4.12
N LYS A 168 -2.83 -3.87 -3.77
CA LYS A 168 -3.34 -2.87 -4.74
C LYS A 168 -2.24 -2.23 -5.56
N THR A 169 -1.19 -1.73 -4.89
CA THR A 169 -0.04 -1.10 -5.55
C THR A 169 0.67 -2.05 -6.51
N SER A 170 0.83 -3.32 -6.12
CA SER A 170 1.44 -4.34 -6.98
C SER A 170 0.61 -4.62 -8.23
N THR A 171 -0.72 -4.66 -8.09
CA THR A 171 -1.65 -4.84 -9.23
C THR A 171 -1.58 -3.65 -10.17
N LEU A 172 -1.57 -2.42 -9.64
CA LEU A 172 -1.43 -1.21 -10.45
C LEU A 172 -0.08 -1.15 -11.14
N ALA A 173 1.01 -1.48 -10.44
CA ALA A 173 2.35 -1.55 -11.03
C ALA A 173 2.41 -2.55 -12.19
N ALA A 174 1.79 -3.73 -12.05
CA ALA A 174 1.69 -4.72 -13.13
C ALA A 174 0.90 -4.18 -14.33
N LEU A 175 -0.19 -3.44 -14.11
CA LEU A 175 -0.97 -2.83 -15.20
C LEU A 175 -0.17 -1.73 -15.91
N ILE A 176 0.55 -0.88 -15.15
CA ILE A 176 1.45 0.14 -15.72
C ILE A 176 2.58 -0.52 -16.51
N ASP A 177 3.16 -1.63 -16.03
CA ASP A 177 4.23 -2.34 -16.76
C ASP A 177 3.73 -2.93 -18.09
N ILE A 178 2.47 -3.37 -18.16
CA ILE A 178 1.83 -3.79 -19.41
C ILE A 178 1.69 -2.59 -20.37
N VAL A 179 1.24 -1.42 -19.90
CA VAL A 179 1.21 -0.20 -20.70
C VAL A 179 2.62 0.13 -21.20
N ASN A 180 3.59 0.17 -20.29
CA ASN A 180 4.98 0.53 -20.56
C ASN A 180 5.65 -0.37 -21.62
N SER A 181 5.30 -1.64 -21.61
CA SER A 181 5.89 -2.61 -22.56
C SER A 181 5.20 -2.65 -23.92
N ARG A 182 3.92 -2.20 -24.04
CA ARG A 182 3.10 -2.42 -25.24
C ARG A 182 2.63 -1.15 -25.94
N ARG A 183 2.69 0.01 -25.29
CA ARG A 183 2.11 1.25 -25.81
C ARG A 183 3.15 2.36 -25.83
N ALA A 184 3.24 3.07 -26.96
CA ALA A 184 3.88 4.38 -27.02
C ALA A 184 2.92 5.39 -26.36
N ALA A 185 3.12 5.65 -25.09
CA ALA A 185 2.21 6.46 -24.26
C ALA A 185 2.99 7.31 -23.26
N HIS A 186 2.45 8.44 -22.87
CA HIS A 186 2.92 9.21 -21.72
C HIS A 186 2.13 8.79 -20.48
N VAL A 187 2.81 8.19 -19.52
CA VAL A 187 2.25 7.73 -18.25
C VAL A 187 2.71 8.66 -17.14
N VAL A 188 1.78 9.24 -16.39
CA VAL A 188 2.11 10.05 -15.21
C VAL A 188 1.50 9.41 -13.98
N THR A 189 2.33 9.18 -12.95
CA THR A 189 1.85 8.65 -11.67
C THR A 189 1.97 9.69 -10.57
N ILE A 190 1.01 9.68 -9.63
CA ILE A 190 1.04 10.47 -8.40
C ILE A 190 0.91 9.47 -7.25
N GLU A 191 1.94 9.38 -6.41
CA GLU A 191 2.05 8.34 -5.39
C GLU A 191 2.50 8.91 -4.03
N ASP A 192 2.19 8.21 -2.93
CA ASP A 192 2.56 8.62 -1.56
C ASP A 192 2.99 7.40 -0.71
N PRO A 193 4.29 7.01 -0.78
CA PRO A 193 5.32 7.37 -1.77
C PRO A 193 5.30 6.46 -3.01
N VAL A 194 6.24 6.70 -3.93
CA VAL A 194 6.53 5.78 -5.05
C VAL A 194 7.07 4.45 -4.51
N GLU A 195 6.29 3.36 -4.65
CA GLU A 195 6.71 2.01 -4.22
C GLU A 195 7.51 1.26 -5.30
N TYR A 196 7.04 1.26 -6.55
CA TYR A 196 7.70 0.63 -7.69
C TYR A 196 8.28 1.68 -8.63
N GLN A 197 9.55 1.53 -9.01
CA GLN A 197 10.15 2.38 -10.05
C GLN A 197 10.02 1.71 -11.42
N HIS A 198 9.49 2.47 -12.38
CA HIS A 198 9.37 2.02 -13.75
C HIS A 198 10.49 2.62 -14.61
N GLU A 199 11.21 1.77 -15.32
CA GLU A 199 12.11 2.21 -16.38
C GLU A 199 11.31 2.49 -17.65
N ASN A 200 11.70 3.52 -18.41
CA ASN A 200 11.09 3.82 -19.71
C ASN A 200 11.40 2.69 -20.71
N ARG A 201 10.35 2.19 -21.39
CA ARG A 201 10.45 1.19 -22.45
C ARG A 201 9.77 1.70 -23.72
N SER A 202 8.55 1.21 -24.02
CA SER A 202 7.72 1.75 -25.09
C SER A 202 7.03 3.05 -24.68
N ALA A 203 6.66 3.18 -23.39
CA ALA A 203 6.10 4.41 -22.82
C ALA A 203 7.19 5.26 -22.16
N ILE A 204 6.86 6.55 -21.98
CA ILE A 204 7.59 7.46 -21.08
C ILE A 204 6.80 7.52 -19.78
N ILE A 205 7.46 7.27 -18.65
CA ILE A 205 6.83 7.23 -17.34
C ILE A 205 7.42 8.33 -16.46
N GLU A 206 6.57 9.21 -16.00
CA GLU A 206 6.85 10.25 -15.02
C GLU A 206 6.19 9.88 -13.70
N GLN A 207 6.97 9.76 -12.62
CA GLN A 207 6.48 9.38 -11.28
C GLN A 207 6.68 10.55 -10.32
N ILE A 208 5.58 11.07 -9.80
CA ILE A 208 5.53 12.25 -8.93
C ILE A 208 5.19 11.78 -7.52
N GLU A 209 6.07 12.07 -6.55
CA GLU A 209 5.90 11.69 -5.15
C GLU A 209 5.32 12.85 -4.33
N VAL A 210 4.19 12.58 -3.66
CA VAL A 210 3.58 13.56 -2.75
C VAL A 210 4.48 13.79 -1.54
N GLY A 211 4.59 15.06 -1.14
CA GLY A 211 5.47 15.47 -0.04
C GLY A 211 6.92 15.72 -0.43
N ARG A 212 7.33 15.26 -1.62
CA ARG A 212 8.68 15.49 -2.18
C ARG A 212 8.63 16.38 -3.42
N ASP A 213 7.90 15.94 -4.44
CA ASP A 213 7.83 16.58 -5.75
C ASP A 213 6.60 17.49 -5.87
N THR A 214 5.59 17.26 -5.04
CA THR A 214 4.32 17.97 -5.04
C THR A 214 3.68 18.01 -3.64
N PRO A 215 2.82 19.01 -3.32
CA PRO A 215 2.19 19.11 -2.01
C PRO A 215 1.07 18.07 -1.78
N ASP A 216 0.26 17.77 -2.80
CA ASP A 216 -0.91 16.88 -2.66
C ASP A 216 -1.42 16.31 -3.99
N PHE A 217 -2.31 15.32 -3.91
CA PHE A 217 -2.89 14.64 -5.07
C PHE A 217 -3.75 15.56 -5.93
N ALA A 218 -4.60 16.41 -5.35
CA ALA A 218 -5.58 17.21 -6.06
C ALA A 218 -4.90 18.31 -6.91
N VAL A 219 -3.93 19.03 -6.32
CA VAL A 219 -3.13 20.06 -7.02
C VAL A 219 -2.37 19.44 -8.18
N THR A 220 -1.74 18.27 -7.94
CA THR A 220 -0.94 17.58 -8.94
C THR A 220 -1.80 17.08 -10.09
N LEU A 221 -2.90 16.42 -9.80
CA LEU A 221 -3.80 15.85 -10.80
C LEU A 221 -4.34 16.96 -11.74
N ARG A 222 -4.69 18.15 -11.19
CA ARG A 222 -5.06 19.30 -12.02
C ARG A 222 -3.91 19.81 -12.91
N SER A 223 -2.68 19.73 -12.42
CA SER A 223 -1.50 20.16 -13.18
C SER A 223 -1.21 19.22 -14.34
N ILE A 224 -1.19 17.92 -14.11
CA ILE A 224 -0.82 16.91 -15.11
C ILE A 224 -1.82 16.83 -16.27
N MET A 225 -3.08 17.26 -16.07
CA MET A 225 -4.05 17.39 -17.17
C MET A 225 -3.58 18.33 -18.29
N ARG A 226 -2.56 19.17 -18.05
CA ARG A 226 -1.93 20.06 -19.04
C ARG A 226 -0.61 19.53 -19.56
N GLN A 227 -0.18 18.35 -19.13
CA GLN A 227 1.08 17.71 -19.50
C GLN A 227 0.90 16.63 -20.58
N THR A 228 -0.27 16.58 -21.21
CA THR A 228 -0.61 15.62 -22.28
C THR A 228 -0.40 14.14 -21.90
N PRO A 229 -0.85 13.68 -20.71
CA PRO A 229 -0.75 12.28 -20.35
C PRO A 229 -1.74 11.42 -21.16
N ASP A 230 -1.39 10.20 -21.49
CA ASP A 230 -2.31 9.18 -22.01
C ASP A 230 -2.87 8.32 -20.87
N VAL A 231 -2.04 8.07 -19.86
CA VAL A 231 -2.37 7.23 -18.70
C VAL A 231 -1.98 7.96 -17.43
N ILE A 232 -2.89 8.01 -16.48
CA ILE A 232 -2.70 8.65 -15.18
C ILE A 232 -2.90 7.60 -14.09
N LEU A 233 -1.93 7.46 -13.19
CA LEU A 233 -2.11 6.71 -11.96
C LEU A 233 -2.24 7.69 -10.80
N VAL A 234 -3.35 7.62 -10.07
CA VAL A 234 -3.55 8.32 -8.81
C VAL A 234 -3.48 7.28 -7.70
N GLY A 235 -2.43 7.30 -6.89
CA GLY A 235 -2.16 6.27 -5.89
C GLY A 235 -3.37 5.94 -5.04
N GLU A 236 -4.11 6.97 -4.60
CA GLU A 236 -5.40 6.82 -3.92
C GLU A 236 -6.28 8.07 -4.07
N MET A 237 -7.59 7.88 -4.00
CA MET A 237 -8.58 8.95 -4.00
C MET A 237 -9.25 9.04 -2.62
N ARG A 238 -8.84 10.04 -1.81
CA ARG A 238 -9.36 10.23 -0.45
C ARG A 238 -10.44 11.30 -0.35
N ASP A 239 -10.45 12.27 -1.25
CA ASP A 239 -11.29 13.46 -1.21
C ASP A 239 -12.10 13.67 -2.48
N ALA A 240 -13.17 14.46 -2.38
CA ALA A 240 -14.10 14.73 -3.48
C ALA A 240 -13.43 15.45 -4.66
N GLU A 241 -12.44 16.31 -4.41
CA GLU A 241 -11.77 17.08 -5.46
C GLU A 241 -10.91 16.19 -6.34
N THR A 242 -10.11 15.32 -5.73
CA THR A 242 -9.32 14.30 -6.44
C THR A 242 -10.23 13.36 -7.24
N MET A 243 -11.35 12.91 -6.64
CA MET A 243 -12.33 12.03 -7.32
C MET A 243 -12.98 12.72 -8.52
N ALA A 244 -13.42 13.98 -8.38
CA ALA A 244 -14.05 14.74 -9.48
C ALA A 244 -13.08 14.93 -10.64
N THR A 245 -11.82 15.28 -10.35
CA THR A 245 -10.79 15.48 -11.37
C THR A 245 -10.45 14.17 -12.08
N ALA A 246 -10.32 13.05 -11.34
CA ALA A 246 -10.07 11.73 -11.90
C ALA A 246 -11.22 11.25 -12.81
N LEU A 247 -12.49 11.45 -12.39
CA LEU A 247 -13.65 11.16 -13.21
C LEU A 247 -13.64 11.97 -14.51
N THR A 248 -13.38 13.28 -14.41
CA THR A 248 -13.29 14.16 -15.58
C THR A 248 -12.17 13.73 -16.52
N ALA A 249 -10.98 13.39 -16.01
CA ALA A 249 -9.87 12.89 -16.81
C ALA A 249 -10.27 11.61 -17.56
N ALA A 250 -10.94 10.67 -16.88
CA ALA A 250 -11.38 9.41 -17.47
C ALA A 250 -12.46 9.60 -18.54
N GLU A 251 -13.33 10.62 -18.43
CA GLU A 251 -14.31 10.96 -19.45
C GLU A 251 -13.68 11.66 -20.66
N THR A 252 -12.61 12.43 -20.46
CA THR A 252 -12.01 13.28 -21.49
C THR A 252 -10.86 12.63 -22.26
N GLY A 253 -10.72 11.30 -22.17
CA GLY A 253 -9.84 10.55 -23.06
C GLY A 253 -8.61 9.93 -22.39
N HIS A 254 -8.47 10.02 -21.06
CA HIS A 254 -7.36 9.44 -20.33
C HIS A 254 -7.72 8.08 -19.72
N LEU A 255 -6.78 7.14 -19.69
CA LEU A 255 -6.89 5.95 -18.85
C LEU A 255 -6.43 6.33 -17.42
N VAL A 256 -7.37 6.34 -16.49
CA VAL A 256 -7.08 6.65 -15.08
C VAL A 256 -7.09 5.36 -14.26
N LEU A 257 -6.01 5.10 -13.57
CA LEU A 257 -5.86 3.99 -12.63
C LEU A 257 -5.81 4.56 -11.20
N SER A 258 -6.57 3.99 -10.25
CA SER A 258 -6.53 4.49 -8.87
C SER A 258 -6.94 3.42 -7.86
N THR A 259 -6.80 3.76 -6.56
CA THR A 259 -7.23 2.87 -5.48
C THR A 259 -8.30 3.49 -4.58
N LEU A 260 -9.08 2.60 -3.97
CA LEU A 260 -9.97 2.90 -2.85
C LEU A 260 -9.80 1.83 -1.75
N HIS A 261 -10.32 2.11 -0.55
CA HIS A 261 -10.28 1.19 0.59
C HIS A 261 -11.66 0.55 0.85
N THR A 262 -12.31 0.06 -0.20
CA THR A 262 -13.59 -0.64 -0.12
C THR A 262 -13.40 -2.13 -0.38
N ASN A 263 -14.27 -2.95 0.19
CA ASN A 263 -14.12 -4.41 0.13
C ASN A 263 -14.71 -5.03 -1.15
N ASP A 264 -15.67 -4.37 -1.79
CA ASP A 264 -16.32 -4.86 -3.00
C ASP A 264 -16.60 -3.73 -4.01
N ALA A 265 -17.01 -4.09 -5.21
CA ALA A 265 -17.25 -3.16 -6.32
C ALA A 265 -18.47 -2.25 -6.07
N VAL A 266 -19.48 -2.74 -5.38
CA VAL A 266 -20.69 -1.95 -5.05
C VAL A 266 -20.33 -0.86 -4.06
N GLN A 267 -19.57 -1.20 -3.03
CA GLN A 267 -19.07 -0.23 -2.06
C GLN A 267 -18.13 0.80 -2.70
N ALA A 268 -17.38 0.45 -3.76
CA ALA A 268 -16.53 1.40 -4.46
C ALA A 268 -17.36 2.50 -5.12
N VAL A 269 -18.46 2.15 -5.78
CA VAL A 269 -19.40 3.12 -6.38
C VAL A 269 -20.03 3.99 -5.29
N ALA A 270 -20.54 3.38 -4.21
CA ALA A 270 -21.13 4.09 -3.09
C ALA A 270 -20.13 5.05 -2.44
N ARG A 271 -18.88 4.62 -2.21
CA ARG A 271 -17.84 5.44 -1.61
C ARG A 271 -17.52 6.70 -2.40
N ILE A 272 -17.50 6.60 -3.73
CA ILE A 272 -17.30 7.81 -4.57
C ILE A 272 -18.50 8.74 -4.38
N LEU A 273 -19.73 8.24 -4.47
CA LEU A 273 -20.93 9.05 -4.32
C LEU A 273 -21.01 9.74 -2.96
N ASP A 274 -20.73 9.02 -1.88
CA ASP A 274 -20.78 9.52 -0.50
C ASP A 274 -19.74 10.60 -0.22
N SER A 275 -18.71 10.73 -1.05
CA SER A 275 -17.71 11.80 -0.95
C SER A 275 -18.27 13.16 -1.41
N PHE A 276 -19.43 13.20 -2.07
CA PHE A 276 -20.04 14.43 -2.59
C PHE A 276 -21.33 14.78 -1.84
N PRO A 277 -21.66 16.09 -1.76
CA PRO A 277 -22.93 16.56 -1.24
C PRO A 277 -24.11 15.90 -1.97
N ALA A 278 -25.18 15.60 -1.26
CA ALA A 278 -26.37 14.91 -1.81
C ALA A 278 -26.93 15.56 -3.09
N ALA A 279 -26.90 16.89 -3.16
CA ALA A 279 -27.36 17.64 -4.34
C ALA A 279 -26.53 17.32 -5.61
N ASN A 280 -25.26 16.93 -5.47
CA ASN A 280 -24.34 16.67 -6.58
C ASN A 280 -24.32 15.17 -6.97
N GLN A 281 -24.77 14.29 -6.11
CA GLN A 281 -24.70 12.84 -6.32
C GLN A 281 -25.36 12.35 -7.63
N PRO A 282 -26.50 12.88 -8.10
CA PRO A 282 -27.07 12.48 -9.39
C PRO A 282 -26.12 12.77 -10.57
N GLN A 283 -25.45 13.92 -10.56
CA GLN A 283 -24.46 14.28 -11.59
C GLN A 283 -23.25 13.35 -11.53
N ILE A 284 -22.70 13.13 -10.32
CA ILE A 284 -21.55 12.25 -10.11
C ILE A 284 -21.88 10.81 -10.52
N ARG A 285 -23.07 10.31 -10.22
CA ARG A 285 -23.55 9.00 -10.66
C ARG A 285 -23.55 8.88 -12.19
N GLN A 286 -23.99 9.91 -12.88
CA GLN A 286 -23.92 9.98 -14.34
C GLN A 286 -22.46 9.89 -14.81
N GLN A 287 -21.56 10.67 -14.22
CA GLN A 287 -20.12 10.66 -14.55
C GLN A 287 -19.49 9.30 -14.29
N ILE A 288 -19.72 8.68 -13.11
CA ILE A 288 -19.26 7.31 -12.82
C ILE A 288 -19.73 6.35 -13.91
N SER A 289 -21.00 6.43 -14.30
CA SER A 289 -21.57 5.52 -15.33
C SER A 289 -20.90 5.67 -16.70
N LEU A 290 -20.34 6.82 -17.03
CA LEU A 290 -19.60 7.09 -18.26
C LEU A 290 -18.12 6.76 -18.14
N ALA A 291 -17.49 7.23 -17.07
CA ALA A 291 -16.06 7.13 -16.86
C ALA A 291 -15.60 5.73 -16.43
N LEU A 292 -16.37 5.01 -15.59
CA LEU A 292 -15.95 3.75 -15.03
C LEU A 292 -15.67 2.69 -16.12
N ALA A 293 -14.50 2.07 -16.06
CA ALA A 293 -14.10 0.96 -16.93
C ALA A 293 -14.16 -0.38 -16.19
N ALA A 294 -13.63 -0.43 -14.96
CA ALA A 294 -13.63 -1.62 -14.12
C ALA A 294 -13.41 -1.29 -12.65
N VAL A 295 -13.87 -2.19 -11.77
CA VAL A 295 -13.48 -2.25 -10.37
C VAL A 295 -12.92 -3.64 -10.10
N ILE A 296 -11.74 -3.70 -9.48
CA ILE A 296 -11.05 -4.91 -9.05
C ILE A 296 -10.96 -4.84 -7.53
N ALA A 297 -11.85 -5.51 -6.82
CA ALA A 297 -11.74 -5.64 -5.38
C ALA A 297 -10.92 -6.88 -5.06
N GLN A 298 -9.91 -6.75 -4.19
CA GLN A 298 -9.01 -7.85 -3.88
C GLN A 298 -8.70 -7.96 -2.39
N GLN A 299 -8.44 -9.18 -1.96
CA GLN A 299 -7.90 -9.51 -0.64
C GLN A 299 -6.86 -10.62 -0.77
N LEU A 300 -5.89 -10.66 0.14
CA LEU A 300 -4.92 -11.74 0.24
C LEU A 300 -5.38 -12.72 1.31
N VAL A 301 -5.61 -13.96 0.91
CA VAL A 301 -6.04 -15.03 1.81
C VAL A 301 -4.89 -15.97 2.11
N PRO A 302 -4.77 -16.51 3.35
CA PRO A 302 -3.73 -17.46 3.71
C PRO A 302 -3.80 -18.73 2.87
N GLY A 303 -2.65 -19.22 2.41
CA GLY A 303 -2.53 -20.50 1.73
C GLY A 303 -2.59 -21.67 2.69
N ILE A 304 -2.90 -22.87 2.16
CA ILE A 304 -2.96 -24.12 2.93
C ILE A 304 -1.60 -24.51 3.55
N ASP A 305 -0.51 -23.97 3.03
CA ASP A 305 0.86 -24.15 3.53
C ASP A 305 1.18 -23.26 4.75
N GLY A 306 0.27 -22.36 5.13
CA GLY A 306 0.43 -21.41 6.22
C GLY A 306 1.46 -20.29 5.98
N VAL A 307 2.08 -20.25 4.80
CA VAL A 307 3.15 -19.30 4.45
C VAL A 307 2.75 -18.43 3.27
N SER A 308 2.22 -19.02 2.20
CA SER A 308 1.80 -18.30 1.00
C SER A 308 0.53 -17.47 1.25
N ARG A 309 0.32 -16.47 0.41
CA ARG A 309 -0.91 -15.69 0.36
C ARG A 309 -1.42 -15.65 -1.06
N TRP A 310 -2.69 -15.91 -1.24
CA TRP A 310 -3.32 -16.00 -2.55
C TRP A 310 -4.31 -14.86 -2.74
N PRO A 311 -4.30 -14.15 -3.87
CA PRO A 311 -5.27 -13.11 -4.14
C PRO A 311 -6.63 -13.75 -4.44
N ALA A 312 -7.64 -13.36 -3.68
CA ALA A 312 -9.04 -13.54 -4.04
C ALA A 312 -9.56 -12.21 -4.59
N THR A 313 -10.25 -12.26 -5.73
CA THR A 313 -10.67 -11.04 -6.44
C THR A 313 -12.15 -11.05 -6.79
N GLU A 314 -12.80 -9.88 -6.66
CA GLU A 314 -14.05 -9.57 -7.32
C GLU A 314 -13.76 -8.61 -8.48
N ILE A 315 -14.24 -8.92 -9.67
CA ILE A 315 -13.97 -8.13 -10.88
C ILE A 315 -15.31 -7.70 -11.47
N MET A 316 -15.54 -6.40 -11.52
CA MET A 316 -16.67 -5.79 -12.22
C MET A 316 -16.17 -5.03 -13.44
N ILE A 317 -16.63 -5.39 -14.61
CA ILE A 317 -16.39 -4.66 -15.86
C ILE A 317 -17.61 -3.79 -16.16
N ALA A 318 -17.41 -2.52 -16.45
CA ALA A 318 -18.48 -1.58 -16.71
C ALA A 318 -19.09 -1.79 -18.12
N THR A 319 -19.83 -2.90 -18.28
CA THR A 319 -20.66 -3.15 -19.45
C THR A 319 -21.84 -2.16 -19.51
N ASP A 320 -22.57 -2.11 -20.62
CA ASP A 320 -23.74 -1.23 -20.75
C ASP A 320 -24.80 -1.54 -19.69
N GLY A 321 -24.96 -2.80 -19.31
CA GLY A 321 -25.84 -3.22 -18.21
C GLY A 321 -25.40 -2.64 -16.86
N ILE A 322 -24.13 -2.77 -16.49
CA ILE A 322 -23.55 -2.19 -15.28
C ILE A 322 -23.70 -0.65 -15.29
N ARG A 323 -23.37 0.00 -16.40
CA ARG A 323 -23.52 1.46 -16.57
C ARG A 323 -24.96 1.91 -16.39
N ALA A 324 -25.92 1.16 -16.91
CA ALA A 324 -27.34 1.47 -16.77
C ALA A 324 -27.82 1.35 -15.32
N LEU A 325 -27.38 0.32 -14.60
CA LEU A 325 -27.69 0.15 -13.17
C LEU A 325 -27.11 1.29 -12.33
N ILE A 326 -25.85 1.65 -12.55
CA ILE A 326 -25.20 2.77 -11.84
C ILE A 326 -26.00 4.07 -12.10
N ARG A 327 -26.38 4.39 -13.34
CA ARG A 327 -27.15 5.60 -13.65
C ARG A 327 -28.50 5.64 -12.94
N LYS A 328 -29.20 4.51 -12.88
CA LYS A 328 -30.52 4.41 -12.25
C LYS A 328 -30.48 4.41 -10.72
N GLY A 329 -29.33 4.13 -10.13
CA GLY A 329 -29.20 3.94 -8.68
C GLY A 329 -29.59 2.54 -8.20
N ASP A 330 -29.65 1.57 -9.11
CA ASP A 330 -29.99 0.17 -8.82
C ASP A 330 -28.73 -0.61 -8.39
N ASP A 331 -27.89 0.00 -7.55
CA ASP A 331 -26.57 -0.54 -7.16
C ASP A 331 -26.66 -1.94 -6.52
N HIS A 332 -27.79 -2.26 -5.88
CA HIS A 332 -28.05 -3.59 -5.30
C HIS A 332 -28.10 -4.72 -6.36
N GLN A 333 -28.34 -4.40 -7.63
CA GLN A 333 -28.35 -5.36 -8.73
C GLN A 333 -26.98 -5.59 -9.37
N LEU A 334 -25.98 -4.72 -9.10
CA LEU A 334 -24.62 -4.82 -9.67
C LEU A 334 -24.02 -6.20 -9.42
N ARG A 335 -24.13 -6.72 -8.18
CA ARG A 335 -23.59 -8.02 -7.83
C ARG A 335 -24.20 -9.17 -8.64
N SER A 336 -25.50 -9.13 -8.90
CA SER A 336 -26.18 -10.12 -9.75
C SER A 336 -25.62 -10.10 -11.17
N GLN A 337 -25.34 -8.91 -11.70
CA GLN A 337 -24.69 -8.77 -13.02
C GLN A 337 -23.27 -9.29 -13.01
N ILE A 338 -22.48 -9.02 -11.95
CA ILE A 338 -21.13 -9.55 -11.81
C ILE A 338 -21.15 -11.09 -11.84
N SER A 339 -22.10 -11.72 -11.11
CA SER A 339 -22.18 -13.18 -10.98
C SER A 339 -22.45 -13.91 -12.31
N VAL A 340 -23.13 -13.29 -13.24
CA VAL A 340 -23.44 -13.85 -14.57
C VAL A 340 -22.54 -13.34 -15.68
N GLY A 341 -21.71 -12.34 -15.40
CA GLY A 341 -20.85 -11.64 -16.38
C GLY A 341 -19.52 -12.33 -16.69
N LYS A 342 -19.41 -13.65 -16.50
CA LYS A 342 -18.14 -14.38 -16.71
C LYS A 342 -17.59 -14.22 -18.14
N ALA A 343 -18.47 -14.15 -19.15
CA ALA A 343 -18.06 -13.95 -20.55
C ALA A 343 -17.34 -12.60 -20.78
N ASP A 344 -17.69 -11.59 -19.98
CA ASP A 344 -17.06 -10.26 -20.00
C ASP A 344 -15.80 -10.18 -19.10
N GLY A 345 -15.43 -11.29 -18.44
CA GLY A 345 -14.31 -11.36 -17.51
C GLY A 345 -14.67 -10.92 -16.08
N MET A 346 -15.95 -10.84 -15.74
CA MET A 346 -16.39 -10.56 -14.38
C MET A 346 -16.32 -11.80 -13.50
N MET A 347 -16.11 -11.59 -12.19
CA MET A 347 -16.01 -12.64 -11.18
C MET A 347 -16.46 -12.07 -9.84
N THR A 348 -17.25 -12.83 -9.08
CA THR A 348 -17.53 -12.48 -7.67
C THR A 348 -16.42 -12.98 -6.75
N MET A 349 -16.31 -12.40 -5.55
CA MET A 349 -15.36 -12.85 -4.54
C MET A 349 -15.54 -14.34 -4.21
N GLU A 350 -16.79 -14.82 -4.10
CA GLU A 350 -17.10 -16.20 -3.81
C GLU A 350 -16.69 -17.17 -4.94
N GLN A 351 -16.81 -16.75 -6.21
CA GLN A 351 -16.30 -17.51 -7.35
C GLN A 351 -14.78 -17.65 -7.29
N SER A 352 -14.08 -16.54 -7.01
CA SER A 352 -12.62 -16.52 -6.87
C SER A 352 -12.17 -17.43 -5.72
N LEU A 353 -12.78 -17.32 -4.54
CA LEU A 353 -12.48 -18.19 -3.40
C LEU A 353 -12.73 -19.67 -3.72
N ALA A 354 -13.84 -19.99 -4.39
CA ALA A 354 -14.14 -21.37 -4.78
C ALA A 354 -13.12 -21.92 -5.79
N GLU A 355 -12.62 -21.09 -6.72
CA GLU A 355 -11.54 -21.48 -7.63
C GLU A 355 -10.24 -21.77 -6.88
N LEU A 356 -9.86 -20.97 -5.88
CA LEU A 356 -8.70 -21.21 -5.03
C LEU A 356 -8.83 -22.53 -4.23
N VAL A 357 -10.00 -22.83 -3.70
CA VAL A 357 -10.25 -24.12 -3.00
C VAL A 357 -10.12 -25.30 -3.97
N ARG A 358 -10.72 -25.24 -5.16
CA ARG A 358 -10.61 -26.29 -6.19
C ARG A 358 -9.19 -26.50 -6.67
N ALA A 359 -8.40 -25.42 -6.72
CA ALA A 359 -6.98 -25.47 -7.06
C ALA A 359 -6.09 -25.92 -5.88
N ASN A 360 -6.69 -26.29 -4.73
CA ASN A 360 -6.00 -26.69 -3.51
C ASN A 360 -4.97 -25.63 -3.01
N ARG A 361 -5.29 -24.36 -3.19
CA ARG A 361 -4.48 -23.24 -2.73
C ARG A 361 -4.85 -22.78 -1.33
N ILE A 362 -6.14 -22.84 -1.00
CA ILE A 362 -6.70 -22.54 0.32
C ILE A 362 -7.66 -23.65 0.72
N ASP A 363 -7.94 -23.80 2.00
CA ASP A 363 -8.95 -24.72 2.51
C ASP A 363 -10.36 -24.09 2.51
N ARG A 364 -11.38 -24.90 2.80
CA ARG A 364 -12.78 -24.45 2.85
C ARG A 364 -13.03 -23.49 4.00
N ASP A 365 -12.39 -23.67 5.13
CA ASP A 365 -12.57 -22.84 6.32
C ASP A 365 -12.00 -21.46 6.08
N THR A 366 -10.83 -21.37 5.47
CA THR A 366 -10.24 -20.10 5.01
C THR A 366 -11.17 -19.39 4.01
N ALA A 367 -11.72 -20.11 3.03
CA ALA A 367 -12.66 -19.51 2.07
C ALA A 367 -13.94 -18.99 2.75
N LEU A 368 -14.48 -19.73 3.73
CA LEU A 368 -15.65 -19.33 4.53
C LEU A 368 -15.36 -18.11 5.41
N ALA A 369 -14.17 -18.02 5.98
CA ALA A 369 -13.76 -16.88 6.80
C ALA A 369 -13.59 -15.58 5.99
N HIS A 370 -13.30 -15.67 4.68
CA HIS A 370 -13.01 -14.56 3.81
C HIS A 370 -14.12 -14.20 2.81
N CYS A 371 -15.19 -15.00 2.73
CA CYS A 371 -16.33 -14.71 1.84
C CYS A 371 -17.26 -13.65 2.42
N PHE A 372 -17.93 -12.90 1.55
CA PHE A 372 -18.97 -11.96 1.96
C PHE A 372 -20.33 -12.63 2.10
N ARG A 373 -20.58 -13.71 1.33
CA ARG A 373 -21.86 -14.45 1.32
C ARG A 373 -21.62 -15.95 1.36
N THR A 374 -21.79 -16.50 2.54
CA THR A 374 -21.57 -17.92 2.80
C THR A 374 -22.44 -18.84 1.92
N GLU A 375 -23.70 -18.47 1.69
CA GLU A 375 -24.62 -19.29 0.89
C GLU A 375 -24.21 -19.32 -0.60
N ASP A 376 -23.71 -18.20 -1.14
CA ASP A 376 -23.23 -18.17 -2.51
C ASP A 376 -21.93 -18.99 -2.65
N LEU A 377 -21.02 -18.87 -1.69
CA LEU A 377 -19.80 -19.69 -1.68
C LEU A 377 -20.11 -21.18 -1.60
N LYS A 378 -21.04 -21.63 -0.72
CA LYS A 378 -21.43 -23.03 -0.61
C LYS A 378 -21.94 -23.59 -1.93
N ARG A 379 -22.73 -22.80 -2.71
CA ARG A 379 -23.19 -23.22 -4.05
C ARG A 379 -22.05 -23.46 -5.03
N TYR A 380 -20.97 -22.69 -4.92
CA TYR A 380 -19.80 -22.86 -5.79
C TYR A 380 -18.87 -24.00 -5.32
N LEU A 381 -18.92 -24.36 -4.05
CA LEU A 381 -18.08 -25.46 -3.51
C LEU A 381 -18.73 -26.84 -3.65
N GLY A 382 -20.04 -26.90 -3.84
CA GLY A 382 -20.81 -28.17 -3.97
C GLY A 382 -21.16 -28.75 -2.63
#